data_c3fb5944516bc085c5e0d85e2eb2a702
#
_entry.id   c3fb5944516bc085c5e0d85e2eb2a702
#
_cell.length_a   1.000
_cell.length_b   1.000
_cell.length_c   1.000
_cell.angle_alpha   90.00
_cell.angle_beta   90.00
_cell.angle_gamma   90.00
#
_symmetry.space_group_name_H-M   'P 1'
#
loop_
_entity.id
_entity.type
_entity.pdbx_description
1 polymer ?
#
loop_
_entity_poly.entity_id
_entity_poly.type
_entity_poly.pdbx_seq_one_letter_code
_entity_poly.pdbx_strand_id
1 'polypeptide(L)'
;MTAQLIDGKKISQQRIEAVAQAVKARQEKGLHTPCLAVVLVGDDPASAVYVRNKKLACQKSGIESRSYELPSETTQDDLLKLVDELNGDSAVDGILVQLPLPAHIDSQAVLERIVPHKDVDGFHPYNVGRLVVKMPLMRPCTPKGVMTLLEAYGIDPKGKKAVVVGASNIVGRPQALELLLSRATVTICHSATQNLADEVAAADILVVGVGIPNFVKGEWVKPGAVVIDVGINRLDDGSLCGDVEVDVAKERASMITPVPGGVGPMTIATLLENTVHAASLHD
;
A
#
# COMPACT_ATOMS: atom_id res chain seq x y z
N MET A 1 -17.55 4.69 -24.49
CA MET A 1 -16.95 5.86 -23.78
C MET A 1 -15.72 5.33 -23.06
N THR A 2 -14.58 5.95 -23.25
CA THR A 2 -13.33 5.53 -22.57
C THR A 2 -13.39 5.90 -21.10
N ALA A 3 -12.94 5.01 -20.21
CA ALA A 3 -12.94 5.23 -18.76
C ALA A 3 -12.18 6.49 -18.35
N GLN A 4 -12.67 7.19 -17.35
CA GLN A 4 -11.92 8.26 -16.70
C GLN A 4 -10.72 7.65 -15.93
N LEU A 5 -9.54 8.27 -16.12
CA LEU A 5 -8.35 7.81 -15.36
C LEU A 5 -8.38 8.33 -13.93
N ILE A 6 -8.09 7.43 -12.98
CA ILE A 6 -7.86 7.74 -11.57
C ILE A 6 -6.37 8.06 -11.40
N ASP A 7 -6.00 9.34 -11.45
CA ASP A 7 -4.61 9.81 -11.38
C ASP A 7 -4.08 9.78 -9.94
N GLY A 8 -3.47 8.65 -9.57
CA GLY A 8 -2.89 8.48 -8.24
C GLY A 8 -1.63 9.32 -8.02
N LYS A 9 -0.90 9.66 -9.09
CA LYS A 9 0.27 10.54 -8.98
C LYS A 9 -0.13 11.95 -8.52
N LYS A 10 -1.22 12.48 -9.08
CA LYS A 10 -1.76 13.79 -8.69
C LYS A 10 -2.23 13.76 -7.23
N ILE A 11 -3.01 12.76 -6.84
CA ILE A 11 -3.55 12.65 -5.48
C ILE A 11 -2.42 12.42 -4.46
N SER A 12 -1.44 11.56 -4.76
CA SER A 12 -0.31 11.33 -3.87
C SER A 12 0.50 12.60 -3.63
N GLN A 13 0.71 13.43 -4.65
CA GLN A 13 1.40 14.71 -4.49
C GLN A 13 0.65 15.64 -3.53
N GLN A 14 -0.66 15.78 -3.66
CA GLN A 14 -1.49 16.56 -2.75
C GLN A 14 -1.41 16.04 -1.30
N ARG A 15 -1.39 14.71 -1.11
CA ARG A 15 -1.26 14.10 0.21
C ARG A 15 0.12 14.34 0.83
N ILE A 16 1.19 14.25 0.04
CA ILE A 16 2.56 14.55 0.48
C ILE A 16 2.70 16.03 0.86
N GLU A 17 2.08 16.94 0.12
CA GLU A 17 2.04 18.37 0.47
C GLU A 17 1.30 18.60 1.80
N ALA A 18 0.19 17.90 2.03
CA ALA A 18 -0.54 17.96 3.31
C ALA A 18 0.31 17.40 4.48
N VAL A 19 1.06 16.33 4.24
CA VAL A 19 2.03 15.80 5.23
C VAL A 19 3.10 16.83 5.54
N ALA A 20 3.68 17.50 4.54
CA ALA A 20 4.68 18.54 4.75
C ALA A 20 4.15 19.69 5.62
N GLN A 21 2.89 20.10 5.40
CA GLN A 21 2.23 21.10 6.24
C GLN A 21 2.04 20.61 7.67
N ALA A 22 1.65 19.34 7.86
CA ALA A 22 1.49 18.75 9.19
C ALA A 22 2.82 18.67 9.95
N VAL A 23 3.91 18.28 9.28
CA VAL A 23 5.27 18.25 9.86
C VAL A 23 5.71 19.66 10.27
N LYS A 24 5.52 20.65 9.41
CA LYS A 24 5.84 22.04 9.73
C LYS A 24 5.05 22.55 10.93
N ALA A 25 3.75 22.27 11.00
CA ALA A 25 2.91 22.66 12.12
C ALA A 25 3.33 21.99 13.45
N ARG A 26 3.87 20.76 13.41
CA ARG A 26 4.48 20.11 14.58
C ARG A 26 5.74 20.83 15.05
N GLN A 27 6.64 21.17 14.12
CA GLN A 27 7.88 21.91 14.41
C GLN A 27 7.60 23.28 15.01
N GLU A 28 6.62 24.01 14.50
CA GLU A 28 6.17 25.30 15.03
C GLU A 28 5.65 25.20 16.48
N LYS A 29 5.13 24.04 16.88
CA LYS A 29 4.71 23.74 18.26
C LYS A 29 5.85 23.23 19.15
N GLY A 30 7.06 23.12 18.63
CA GLY A 30 8.21 22.57 19.38
C GLY A 30 8.17 21.05 19.56
N LEU A 31 7.30 20.33 18.82
CA LEU A 31 7.26 18.88 18.82
C LEU A 31 8.39 18.31 17.94
N HIS A 32 8.83 17.08 18.22
CA HIS A 32 9.88 16.44 17.45
C HIS A 32 9.46 16.21 15.99
N THR A 33 10.44 16.21 15.09
CA THR A 33 10.23 15.90 13.68
C THR A 33 10.00 14.40 13.52
N PRO A 34 8.92 13.95 12.85
CA PRO A 34 8.69 12.53 12.62
C PRO A 34 9.87 11.86 11.92
N CYS A 35 10.23 10.65 12.38
CA CYS A 35 11.38 9.88 11.88
C CYS A 35 10.95 8.49 11.39
N LEU A 36 11.30 8.17 10.13
CA LEU A 36 11.08 6.88 9.49
C LEU A 36 12.40 6.13 9.34
N ALA A 37 12.52 4.97 9.99
CA ALA A 37 13.59 4.01 9.74
C ALA A 37 13.20 3.08 8.59
N VAL A 38 14.03 3.02 7.54
CA VAL A 38 13.83 2.17 6.38
C VAL A 38 14.95 1.14 6.33
N VAL A 39 14.61 -0.14 6.41
CA VAL A 39 15.55 -1.25 6.37
C VAL A 39 15.41 -1.97 5.02
N LEU A 40 16.53 -2.12 4.31
CA LEU A 40 16.66 -2.89 3.08
C LEU A 40 17.68 -4.00 3.31
N VAL A 41 17.33 -5.23 2.97
CA VAL A 41 18.24 -6.40 3.03
C VAL A 41 18.47 -6.92 1.62
N GLY A 42 19.73 -6.97 1.20
CA GLY A 42 20.12 -7.37 -0.14
C GLY A 42 20.10 -6.21 -1.14
N ASP A 43 20.28 -6.58 -2.41
CA ASP A 43 20.53 -5.67 -3.53
C ASP A 43 19.48 -5.76 -4.65
N ASP A 44 18.25 -6.22 -4.34
CA ASP A 44 17.17 -6.29 -5.33
C ASP A 44 16.92 -4.91 -5.96
N PRO A 45 17.10 -4.78 -7.29
CA PRO A 45 17.00 -3.47 -7.95
C PRO A 45 15.63 -2.81 -7.85
N ALA A 46 14.56 -3.62 -7.79
CA ALA A 46 13.20 -3.08 -7.63
C ALA A 46 13.01 -2.48 -6.24
N SER A 47 13.45 -3.20 -5.20
CA SER A 47 13.42 -2.73 -3.81
C SER A 47 14.25 -1.45 -3.62
N ALA A 48 15.43 -1.36 -4.23
CA ALA A 48 16.29 -0.18 -4.19
C ALA A 48 15.60 1.07 -4.79
N VAL A 49 14.85 0.91 -5.88
CA VAL A 49 14.06 2.01 -6.48
C VAL A 49 12.95 2.47 -5.53
N TYR A 50 12.23 1.53 -4.89
CA TYR A 50 11.18 1.86 -3.93
C TYR A 50 11.73 2.59 -2.70
N VAL A 51 12.83 2.10 -2.12
CA VAL A 51 13.49 2.75 -0.98
C VAL A 51 13.95 4.17 -1.33
N ARG A 52 14.58 4.33 -2.51
CA ARG A 52 14.97 5.67 -2.99
C ARG A 52 13.79 6.63 -3.12
N ASN A 53 12.68 6.17 -3.69
CA ASN A 53 11.48 7.01 -3.84
C ASN A 53 10.86 7.38 -2.49
N LYS A 54 10.84 6.46 -1.51
CA LYS A 54 10.40 6.71 -0.13
C LYS A 54 11.28 7.77 0.54
N LYS A 55 12.60 7.65 0.41
CA LYS A 55 13.58 8.61 0.93
C LYS A 55 13.39 10.02 0.34
N LEU A 56 13.20 10.11 -0.97
CA LEU A 56 12.89 11.40 -1.64
C LEU A 56 11.56 11.98 -1.17
N ALA A 57 10.55 11.17 -0.92
CA ALA A 57 9.27 11.61 -0.41
C ALA A 57 9.37 12.11 1.05
N CYS A 58 10.16 11.43 1.91
CA CYS A 58 10.48 11.93 3.26
C CYS A 58 11.14 13.29 3.20
N GLN A 59 12.17 13.48 2.35
CA GLN A 59 12.85 14.77 2.18
C GLN A 59 11.87 15.88 1.78
N LYS A 60 10.96 15.61 0.83
CA LYS A 60 9.95 16.58 0.37
C LYS A 60 8.94 16.94 1.46
N SER A 61 8.62 16.02 2.35
CA SER A 61 7.63 16.21 3.42
C SER A 61 8.23 16.70 4.73
N GLY A 62 9.58 16.80 4.82
CA GLY A 62 10.26 17.19 6.05
C GLY A 62 10.33 16.10 7.13
N ILE A 63 10.00 14.86 6.79
CA ILE A 63 10.16 13.69 7.66
C ILE A 63 11.64 13.29 7.67
N GLU A 64 12.22 13.06 8.85
CA GLU A 64 13.55 12.47 8.96
C GLU A 64 13.53 11.03 8.45
N SER A 65 14.53 10.63 7.65
CA SER A 65 14.64 9.27 7.15
C SER A 65 15.99 8.68 7.50
N ARG A 66 16.00 7.57 8.24
CA ARG A 66 17.18 6.77 8.55
C ARG A 66 17.15 5.50 7.71
N SER A 67 18.20 5.28 6.91
CA SER A 67 18.29 4.12 6.02
C SER A 67 19.32 3.14 6.54
N TYR A 68 18.92 1.86 6.59
CA TYR A 68 19.74 0.73 6.99
C TYR A 68 19.81 -0.23 5.80
N GLU A 69 20.93 -0.21 5.09
CA GLU A 69 21.18 -1.07 3.94
C GLU A 69 22.06 -2.25 4.41
N LEU A 70 21.47 -3.42 4.48
CA LEU A 70 22.11 -4.63 5.00
C LEU A 70 22.47 -5.59 3.86
N PRO A 71 23.60 -6.31 3.96
CA PRO A 71 23.99 -7.33 2.98
C PRO A 71 22.93 -8.43 2.81
N SER A 72 22.95 -9.10 1.65
CA SER A 72 22.03 -10.23 1.37
C SER A 72 22.23 -11.41 2.32
N GLU A 73 23.43 -11.55 2.89
CA GLU A 73 23.82 -12.60 3.84
C GLU A 73 23.40 -12.31 5.29
N THR A 74 22.80 -11.14 5.55
CA THR A 74 22.33 -10.77 6.89
C THR A 74 21.46 -11.88 7.45
N THR A 75 21.78 -12.33 8.66
CA THR A 75 21.00 -13.39 9.31
C THR A 75 19.66 -12.85 9.83
N GLN A 76 18.68 -13.73 10.01
CA GLN A 76 17.42 -13.34 10.63
C GLN A 76 17.63 -12.75 12.02
N ASP A 77 18.52 -13.32 12.83
CA ASP A 77 18.81 -12.86 14.20
C ASP A 77 19.41 -11.45 14.21
N ASP A 78 20.31 -11.13 13.27
CA ASP A 78 20.89 -9.79 13.16
C ASP A 78 19.82 -8.76 12.73
N LEU A 79 18.93 -9.14 11.80
CA LEU A 79 17.83 -8.28 11.39
C LEU A 79 16.83 -8.04 12.54
N LEU A 80 16.46 -9.09 13.28
CA LEU A 80 15.58 -8.97 14.44
C LEU A 80 16.19 -8.10 15.55
N LYS A 81 17.50 -8.21 15.76
CA LYS A 81 18.22 -7.36 16.70
C LYS A 81 18.18 -5.88 16.31
N LEU A 82 18.39 -5.57 15.01
CA LEU A 82 18.22 -4.19 14.52
C LEU A 82 16.78 -3.70 14.73
N VAL A 83 15.78 -4.53 14.46
CA VAL A 83 14.37 -4.17 14.70
C VAL A 83 14.14 -3.88 16.19
N ASP A 84 14.74 -4.66 17.12
CA ASP A 84 14.64 -4.40 18.56
C ASP A 84 15.28 -3.07 18.97
N GLU A 85 16.43 -2.74 18.41
CA GLU A 85 17.10 -1.46 18.62
C GLU A 85 16.22 -0.29 18.14
N LEU A 86 15.62 -0.41 16.95
CA LEU A 86 14.69 0.59 16.40
C LEU A 86 13.37 0.69 17.18
N ASN A 87 12.86 -0.43 17.69
CA ASN A 87 11.71 -0.44 18.57
C ASN A 87 11.97 0.35 19.86
N GLY A 88 13.18 0.23 20.41
CA GLY A 88 13.60 0.94 21.63
C GLY A 88 14.03 2.39 21.42
N ASP A 89 14.31 2.81 20.21
CA ASP A 89 14.73 4.18 19.91
C ASP A 89 13.54 5.15 19.91
N SER A 90 13.46 6.02 20.92
CA SER A 90 12.41 7.03 21.04
C SER A 90 12.44 8.11 19.94
N ALA A 91 13.53 8.23 19.20
CA ALA A 91 13.66 9.15 18.08
C ALA A 91 13.14 8.55 16.75
N VAL A 92 12.75 7.27 16.73
CA VAL A 92 12.17 6.58 15.58
C VAL A 92 10.67 6.39 15.81
N ASP A 93 9.84 6.96 14.96
CA ASP A 93 8.38 6.84 15.03
C ASP A 93 7.83 5.72 14.17
N GLY A 94 8.46 5.46 13.03
CA GLY A 94 8.04 4.42 12.10
C GLY A 94 9.20 3.52 11.67
N ILE A 95 8.91 2.24 11.55
CA ILE A 95 9.85 1.23 11.05
C ILE A 95 9.23 0.60 9.80
N LEU A 96 10.02 0.55 8.73
CA LEU A 96 9.67 -0.11 7.49
C LEU A 96 10.78 -1.09 7.13
N VAL A 97 10.46 -2.37 7.02
CA VAL A 97 11.35 -3.38 6.45
C VAL A 97 10.87 -3.66 5.03
N GLN A 98 11.70 -3.31 4.04
CA GLN A 98 11.35 -3.44 2.63
C GLN A 98 11.25 -4.91 2.22
N LEU A 99 10.08 -5.31 1.72
CA LEU A 99 9.83 -6.63 1.14
C LEU A 99 10.12 -6.62 -0.37
N PRO A 100 10.50 -7.77 -0.97
CA PRO A 100 10.73 -9.08 -0.31
C PRO A 100 12.06 -9.14 0.44
N LEU A 101 12.14 -10.00 1.45
CA LEU A 101 13.38 -10.35 2.15
C LEU A 101 14.04 -11.56 1.46
N PRO A 102 15.35 -11.76 1.65
CA PRO A 102 16.04 -13.00 1.24
C PRO A 102 15.34 -14.25 1.78
N ALA A 103 15.34 -15.34 1.00
CA ALA A 103 14.57 -16.57 1.28
C ALA A 103 14.88 -17.26 2.61
N HIS A 104 16.04 -16.99 3.21
CA HIS A 104 16.44 -17.55 4.50
C HIS A 104 15.91 -16.76 5.71
N ILE A 105 15.23 -15.63 5.47
CA ILE A 105 14.62 -14.79 6.51
C ILE A 105 13.09 -14.95 6.47
N ASP A 106 12.50 -15.31 7.59
CA ASP A 106 11.05 -15.35 7.74
C ASP A 106 10.49 -13.93 7.85
N SER A 107 9.89 -13.46 6.75
CA SER A 107 9.31 -12.12 6.68
C SER A 107 8.20 -11.90 7.72
N GLN A 108 7.44 -12.95 8.06
CA GLN A 108 6.38 -12.84 9.06
C GLN A 108 6.94 -12.60 10.46
N ALA A 109 8.00 -13.34 10.84
CA ALA A 109 8.68 -13.15 12.11
C ALA A 109 9.25 -11.71 12.25
N VAL A 110 9.79 -11.16 11.16
CA VAL A 110 10.30 -9.78 11.14
C VAL A 110 9.19 -8.75 11.29
N LEU A 111 8.08 -8.89 10.56
CA LEU A 111 6.95 -7.98 10.63
C LEU A 111 6.29 -8.00 12.02
N GLU A 112 6.16 -9.18 12.64
CA GLU A 112 5.61 -9.31 14.00
C GLU A 112 6.57 -8.80 15.10
N ARG A 113 7.87 -8.65 14.80
CA ARG A 113 8.83 -8.08 15.76
C ARG A 113 8.71 -6.56 15.88
N ILE A 114 8.24 -5.87 14.86
CA ILE A 114 8.01 -4.42 14.90
C ILE A 114 6.89 -4.14 15.91
N VAL A 115 7.11 -3.21 16.85
CA VAL A 115 6.02 -2.83 17.78
C VAL A 115 4.85 -2.19 17.00
N PRO A 116 3.59 -2.53 17.33
CA PRO A 116 2.43 -2.15 16.51
C PRO A 116 2.26 -0.65 16.22
N HIS A 117 2.70 0.22 17.12
CA HIS A 117 2.60 1.67 16.95
C HIS A 117 3.70 2.26 16.05
N LYS A 118 4.77 1.49 15.76
CA LYS A 118 5.82 1.85 14.78
C LYS A 118 5.69 1.08 13.46
N ASP A 119 4.74 0.15 13.34
CA ASP A 119 4.43 -0.56 12.10
C ASP A 119 3.70 0.36 11.12
N VAL A 120 4.43 1.23 10.47
CA VAL A 120 3.85 2.23 9.55
C VAL A 120 3.41 1.68 8.20
N ASP A 121 3.81 0.46 7.84
CA ASP A 121 3.24 -0.28 6.71
C ASP A 121 1.86 -0.88 7.03
N GLY A 122 1.56 -1.10 8.32
CA GLY A 122 0.28 -1.59 8.81
C GLY A 122 0.08 -3.10 8.63
N PHE A 123 1.16 -3.90 8.56
CA PHE A 123 1.10 -5.33 8.29
C PHE A 123 1.13 -6.20 9.55
N HIS A 124 1.46 -5.61 10.70
CA HIS A 124 1.49 -6.34 11.97
C HIS A 124 0.10 -6.94 12.27
N PRO A 125 0.02 -8.22 12.72
CA PRO A 125 -1.26 -8.88 13.01
C PRO A 125 -2.17 -8.10 13.97
N TYR A 126 -1.59 -7.39 14.94
CA TYR A 126 -2.32 -6.49 15.83
C TYR A 126 -3.05 -5.39 15.05
N ASN A 127 -2.38 -4.72 14.10
CA ASN A 127 -2.97 -3.64 13.30
C ASN A 127 -4.04 -4.16 12.35
N VAL A 128 -3.80 -5.32 11.72
CA VAL A 128 -4.79 -5.99 10.88
C VAL A 128 -6.00 -6.44 11.71
N GLY A 129 -5.78 -7.00 12.92
CA GLY A 129 -6.85 -7.37 13.83
C GLY A 129 -7.71 -6.16 14.25
N ARG A 130 -7.08 -5.02 14.53
CA ARG A 130 -7.79 -3.77 14.83
C ARG A 130 -8.62 -3.26 13.65
N LEU A 131 -8.15 -3.46 12.42
CA LEU A 131 -8.92 -3.13 11.22
C LEU A 131 -10.18 -4.00 11.14
N VAL A 132 -10.08 -5.30 11.43
CA VAL A 132 -11.25 -6.22 11.47
C VAL A 132 -12.30 -5.75 12.47
N VAL A 133 -11.92 -5.31 13.66
CA VAL A 133 -12.86 -4.90 14.72
C VAL A 133 -13.27 -3.41 14.65
N LYS A 134 -13.01 -2.73 13.53
CA LYS A 134 -13.32 -1.30 13.30
C LYS A 134 -12.63 -0.32 14.26
N MET A 135 -11.44 -0.67 14.72
CA MET A 135 -10.63 0.16 15.61
C MET A 135 -9.22 0.35 15.02
N PRO A 136 -9.07 0.80 13.77
CA PRO A 136 -7.76 0.89 13.12
C PRO A 136 -6.82 1.81 13.89
N LEU A 137 -5.57 1.37 14.05
CA LEU A 137 -4.47 2.17 14.56
C LEU A 137 -3.56 2.57 13.38
N MET A 138 -2.78 1.62 12.86
CA MET A 138 -2.08 1.75 11.59
C MET A 138 -2.87 1.00 10.52
N ARG A 139 -3.04 1.62 9.37
CA ARG A 139 -3.77 1.02 8.25
C ARG A 139 -2.77 0.63 7.16
N PRO A 140 -2.91 -0.56 6.57
CA PRO A 140 -2.04 -1.00 5.48
C PRO A 140 -1.95 0.03 4.36
N CYS A 141 -0.71 0.40 3.98
CA CYS A 141 -0.45 1.56 3.13
C CYS A 141 -1.16 1.49 1.79
N THR A 142 -1.04 0.38 1.07
CA THR A 142 -1.67 0.23 -0.25
C THR A 142 -3.20 0.21 -0.17
N PRO A 143 -3.84 -0.59 0.69
CA PRO A 143 -5.29 -0.57 0.88
C PRO A 143 -5.85 0.80 1.28
N LYS A 144 -5.24 1.48 2.24
CA LYS A 144 -5.64 2.84 2.63
C LYS A 144 -5.46 3.82 1.47
N GLY A 145 -4.38 3.68 0.69
CA GLY A 145 -4.14 4.48 -0.51
C GLY A 145 -5.24 4.30 -1.56
N VAL A 146 -5.72 3.07 -1.77
CA VAL A 146 -6.87 2.79 -2.63
C VAL A 146 -8.13 3.50 -2.12
N MET A 147 -8.42 3.42 -0.81
CA MET A 147 -9.58 4.11 -0.24
C MET A 147 -9.50 5.62 -0.41
N THR A 148 -8.30 6.19 -0.28
CA THR A 148 -8.06 7.63 -0.54
C THR A 148 -8.32 7.99 -2.01
N LEU A 149 -7.96 7.12 -2.97
CA LEU A 149 -8.29 7.33 -4.38
C LEU A 149 -9.80 7.31 -4.62
N LEU A 150 -10.51 6.31 -4.06
CA LEU A 150 -11.98 6.24 -4.18
C LEU A 150 -12.64 7.50 -3.64
N GLU A 151 -12.23 7.96 -2.46
CA GLU A 151 -12.73 9.20 -1.86
C GLU A 151 -12.46 10.43 -2.73
N ALA A 152 -11.23 10.58 -3.23
CA ALA A 152 -10.82 11.73 -4.06
C ALA A 152 -11.60 11.85 -5.38
N TYR A 153 -12.10 10.71 -5.90
CA TYR A 153 -12.91 10.65 -7.11
C TYR A 153 -14.42 10.56 -6.83
N GLY A 154 -14.84 10.73 -5.59
CA GLY A 154 -16.27 10.72 -5.19
C GLY A 154 -16.92 9.33 -5.33
N ILE A 155 -16.14 8.27 -5.28
CA ILE A 155 -16.62 6.90 -5.40
C ILE A 155 -16.97 6.40 -3.98
N ASP A 156 -18.27 6.29 -3.69
CA ASP A 156 -18.76 5.74 -2.42
C ASP A 156 -18.91 4.21 -2.51
N PRO A 157 -18.15 3.43 -1.75
CA PRO A 157 -18.29 1.97 -1.72
C PRO A 157 -19.56 1.46 -1.05
N LYS A 158 -20.25 2.31 -0.30
CA LYS A 158 -21.44 1.92 0.48
C LYS A 158 -22.52 1.29 -0.41
N GLY A 159 -22.92 0.05 -0.05
CA GLY A 159 -23.93 -0.70 -0.78
C GLY A 159 -23.48 -1.26 -2.13
N LYS A 160 -22.23 -1.04 -2.54
CA LYS A 160 -21.67 -1.57 -3.79
C LYS A 160 -21.18 -3.01 -3.60
N LYS A 161 -21.18 -3.79 -4.67
CA LYS A 161 -20.50 -5.07 -4.74
C LYS A 161 -19.03 -4.80 -5.10
N ALA A 162 -18.14 -5.08 -4.16
CA ALA A 162 -16.71 -4.97 -4.36
C ALA A 162 -16.08 -6.35 -4.51
N VAL A 163 -15.26 -6.54 -5.53
CA VAL A 163 -14.51 -7.79 -5.75
C VAL A 163 -13.03 -7.48 -5.66
N VAL A 164 -12.34 -8.22 -4.81
CA VAL A 164 -10.89 -8.14 -4.64
C VAL A 164 -10.28 -9.41 -5.21
N VAL A 165 -9.53 -9.28 -6.29
CA VAL A 165 -8.80 -10.39 -6.92
C VAL A 165 -7.37 -10.40 -6.39
N GLY A 166 -7.07 -11.41 -5.58
CA GLY A 166 -5.85 -11.55 -4.79
C GLY A 166 -6.15 -11.58 -3.30
N ALA A 167 -5.48 -12.47 -2.56
CA ALA A 167 -5.71 -12.69 -1.13
C ALA A 167 -4.41 -12.65 -0.30
N SER A 168 -3.45 -11.81 -0.71
CA SER A 168 -2.22 -11.58 0.03
C SER A 168 -2.48 -10.89 1.37
N ASN A 169 -1.58 -11.11 2.34
CA ASN A 169 -1.68 -10.47 3.66
C ASN A 169 -1.39 -8.97 3.60
N ILE A 170 -0.67 -8.51 2.57
CA ILE A 170 -0.23 -7.11 2.45
C ILE A 170 -1.19 -6.24 1.62
N VAL A 171 -2.00 -6.83 0.73
CA VAL A 171 -2.93 -6.10 -0.14
C VAL A 171 -4.34 -6.68 -0.07
N GLY A 172 -4.57 -7.90 -0.57
CA GLY A 172 -5.91 -8.39 -0.85
C GLY A 172 -6.80 -8.49 0.39
N ARG A 173 -6.34 -9.15 1.45
CA ARG A 173 -7.08 -9.30 2.70
C ARG A 173 -7.36 -7.95 3.38
N PRO A 174 -6.37 -7.09 3.61
CA PRO A 174 -6.63 -5.79 4.21
C PRO A 174 -7.45 -4.87 3.29
N GLN A 175 -7.33 -4.95 1.97
CA GLN A 175 -8.18 -4.21 1.04
C GLN A 175 -9.66 -4.58 1.18
N ALA A 176 -9.94 -5.87 1.32
CA ALA A 176 -11.31 -6.33 1.56
C ALA A 176 -11.87 -5.81 2.89
N LEU A 177 -11.06 -5.74 3.94
CA LEU A 177 -11.44 -5.16 5.23
C LEU A 177 -11.71 -3.66 5.12
N GLU A 178 -10.91 -2.91 4.40
CA GLU A 178 -11.13 -1.48 4.15
C GLU A 178 -12.46 -1.21 3.42
N LEU A 179 -12.76 -2.00 2.39
CA LEU A 179 -14.02 -1.92 1.65
C LEU A 179 -15.22 -2.32 2.53
N LEU A 180 -15.05 -3.35 3.37
CA LEU A 180 -16.07 -3.78 4.35
C LEU A 180 -16.35 -2.68 5.38
N LEU A 181 -15.31 -2.01 5.90
CA LEU A 181 -15.44 -0.86 6.79
C LEU A 181 -16.23 0.28 6.14
N SER A 182 -16.06 0.46 4.83
CA SER A 182 -16.79 1.44 4.01
C SER A 182 -18.17 0.95 3.59
N ARG A 183 -18.65 -0.18 4.16
CA ARG A 183 -19.99 -0.75 3.97
C ARG A 183 -20.25 -1.28 2.55
N ALA A 184 -19.22 -1.71 1.83
CA ALA A 184 -19.37 -2.51 0.62
C ALA A 184 -19.74 -3.96 0.97
N THR A 185 -20.38 -4.67 0.04
CA THR A 185 -20.46 -6.14 0.06
C THR A 185 -19.23 -6.66 -0.67
N VAL A 186 -18.39 -7.44 0.02
CA VAL A 186 -17.06 -7.79 -0.48
C VAL A 186 -16.92 -9.28 -0.78
N THR A 187 -16.44 -9.60 -1.97
CA THR A 187 -15.96 -10.94 -2.35
C THR A 187 -14.43 -10.88 -2.51
N ILE A 188 -13.72 -11.86 -1.93
CA ILE A 188 -12.27 -12.05 -2.11
C ILE A 188 -12.06 -13.27 -3.00
N CYS A 189 -11.34 -13.08 -4.11
CA CYS A 189 -10.96 -14.16 -5.01
C CYS A 189 -9.49 -14.54 -4.81
N HIS A 190 -9.19 -15.82 -4.92
CA HIS A 190 -7.86 -16.41 -4.76
C HIS A 190 -7.62 -17.56 -5.76
N SER A 191 -6.48 -18.21 -5.70
CA SER A 191 -6.09 -19.26 -6.67
C SER A 191 -7.04 -20.45 -6.75
N ALA A 192 -7.88 -20.70 -5.74
CA ALA A 192 -8.89 -21.76 -5.76
C ALA A 192 -10.31 -21.27 -6.12
N THR A 193 -10.45 -19.97 -6.47
CA THR A 193 -11.76 -19.42 -6.88
C THR A 193 -12.17 -20.03 -8.22
N GLN A 194 -13.34 -20.62 -8.26
CA GLN A 194 -13.95 -21.11 -9.49
C GLN A 194 -14.69 -19.96 -10.21
N ASN A 195 -14.76 -20.02 -11.53
CA ASN A 195 -15.49 -19.05 -12.37
C ASN A 195 -15.11 -17.59 -12.06
N LEU A 196 -13.81 -17.30 -11.95
CA LEU A 196 -13.30 -15.94 -11.63
C LEU A 196 -13.90 -14.85 -12.53
N ALA A 197 -14.13 -15.15 -13.81
CA ALA A 197 -14.73 -14.21 -14.76
C ALA A 197 -16.13 -13.74 -14.30
N ASP A 198 -16.95 -14.63 -13.75
CA ASP A 198 -18.30 -14.30 -13.26
C ASP A 198 -18.23 -13.40 -12.02
N GLU A 199 -17.27 -13.66 -11.11
CA GLU A 199 -17.06 -12.81 -9.95
C GLU A 199 -16.61 -11.38 -10.36
N VAL A 200 -15.68 -11.29 -11.31
CA VAL A 200 -15.22 -10.00 -11.88
C VAL A 200 -16.38 -9.28 -12.56
N ALA A 201 -17.19 -9.98 -13.37
CA ALA A 201 -18.35 -9.42 -14.06
C ALA A 201 -19.46 -8.91 -13.12
N ALA A 202 -19.46 -9.34 -11.87
CA ALA A 202 -20.43 -8.89 -10.88
C ALA A 202 -19.98 -7.61 -10.11
N ALA A 203 -18.72 -7.17 -10.27
CA ALA A 203 -18.14 -6.10 -9.47
C ALA A 203 -18.59 -4.70 -9.90
N ASP A 204 -19.11 -3.90 -8.96
CA ASP A 204 -19.24 -2.44 -9.12
C ASP A 204 -17.89 -1.75 -8.90
N ILE A 205 -17.10 -2.28 -7.96
CA ILE A 205 -15.73 -1.88 -7.68
C ILE A 205 -14.86 -3.13 -7.74
N LEU A 206 -13.92 -3.14 -8.66
CA LEU A 206 -12.95 -4.22 -8.86
C LEU A 206 -11.57 -3.77 -8.41
N VAL A 207 -10.95 -4.50 -7.47
CA VAL A 207 -9.57 -4.28 -7.05
C VAL A 207 -8.75 -5.52 -7.41
N VAL A 208 -7.66 -5.35 -8.16
CA VAL A 208 -6.82 -6.47 -8.62
C VAL A 208 -5.40 -6.30 -8.09
N GLY A 209 -4.88 -7.33 -7.43
CA GLY A 209 -3.52 -7.34 -6.88
C GLY A 209 -2.99 -8.77 -6.75
N VAL A 210 -2.63 -9.39 -7.88
CA VAL A 210 -2.12 -10.77 -7.96
C VAL A 210 -0.66 -10.83 -8.38
N GLY A 211 -0.10 -9.75 -8.95
CA GLY A 211 1.28 -9.70 -9.43
C GLY A 211 1.50 -10.52 -10.70
N ILE A 212 0.50 -10.63 -11.56
CA ILE A 212 0.57 -11.36 -12.83
C ILE A 212 0.10 -10.42 -13.95
N PRO A 213 0.94 -10.15 -14.97
CA PRO A 213 0.61 -9.25 -16.07
C PRO A 213 -0.69 -9.62 -16.79
N ASN A 214 -1.62 -8.67 -16.94
CA ASN A 214 -2.86 -8.82 -17.71
C ASN A 214 -3.67 -10.09 -17.32
N PHE A 215 -3.65 -10.44 -16.03
CA PHE A 215 -4.33 -11.63 -15.49
C PHE A 215 -5.84 -11.52 -15.65
N VAL A 216 -6.43 -10.40 -15.21
CA VAL A 216 -7.85 -10.13 -15.39
C VAL A 216 -8.09 -9.60 -16.80
N LYS A 217 -8.92 -10.33 -17.55
CA LYS A 217 -9.25 -9.91 -18.92
C LYS A 217 -10.20 -8.72 -18.92
N GLY A 218 -9.93 -7.77 -19.81
CA GLY A 218 -10.75 -6.57 -19.92
C GLY A 218 -12.21 -6.86 -20.24
N GLU A 219 -12.48 -7.90 -21.00
CA GLU A 219 -13.84 -8.35 -21.35
C GLU A 219 -14.65 -8.86 -20.15
N TRP A 220 -14.00 -9.29 -19.05
CA TRP A 220 -14.69 -9.70 -17.83
C TRP A 220 -15.21 -8.51 -17.01
N VAL A 221 -14.64 -7.31 -17.22
CA VAL A 221 -15.02 -6.11 -16.47
C VAL A 221 -16.47 -5.74 -16.73
N LYS A 222 -17.25 -5.58 -15.66
CA LYS A 222 -18.63 -5.11 -15.73
C LYS A 222 -18.69 -3.72 -16.39
N PRO A 223 -19.57 -3.48 -17.37
CA PRO A 223 -19.78 -2.15 -17.92
C PRO A 223 -20.11 -1.14 -16.81
N GLY A 224 -19.38 -0.02 -16.77
CA GLY A 224 -19.55 1.01 -15.75
C GLY A 224 -18.85 0.75 -14.40
N ALA A 225 -18.16 -0.37 -14.24
CA ALA A 225 -17.40 -0.63 -13.02
C ALA A 225 -16.25 0.37 -12.81
N VAL A 226 -15.86 0.55 -11.54
CA VAL A 226 -14.60 1.20 -11.16
C VAL A 226 -13.53 0.13 -11.03
N VAL A 227 -12.39 0.31 -11.71
CA VAL A 227 -11.28 -0.65 -11.71
C VAL A 227 -10.05 -0.05 -11.05
N ILE A 228 -9.58 -0.70 -10.00
CA ILE A 228 -8.36 -0.35 -9.26
C ILE A 228 -7.35 -1.45 -9.49
N ASP A 229 -6.39 -1.21 -10.35
CA ASP A 229 -5.28 -2.11 -10.61
C ASP A 229 -4.11 -1.77 -9.68
N VAL A 230 -3.81 -2.67 -8.77
CA VAL A 230 -2.71 -2.55 -7.79
C VAL A 230 -1.42 -3.16 -8.34
N GLY A 231 -1.54 -4.01 -9.35
CA GLY A 231 -0.41 -4.71 -9.95
C GLY A 231 0.64 -3.75 -10.52
N ILE A 232 1.90 -4.09 -10.34
CA ILE A 232 3.02 -3.45 -11.02
C ILE A 232 3.97 -4.56 -11.48
N ASN A 233 3.94 -4.85 -12.76
CA ASN A 233 4.75 -5.90 -13.36
C ASN A 233 5.73 -5.28 -14.36
N ARG A 234 6.99 -5.72 -14.34
CA ARG A 234 7.97 -5.35 -15.34
C ARG A 234 8.00 -6.41 -16.43
N LEU A 235 7.78 -5.98 -17.66
CA LEU A 235 7.87 -6.84 -18.85
C LEU A 235 9.32 -6.98 -19.32
N ASP A 236 9.58 -7.92 -20.23
CA ASP A 236 10.91 -8.21 -20.77
C ASP A 236 11.55 -7.03 -21.51
N ASP A 237 10.72 -6.15 -22.09
CA ASP A 237 11.14 -4.92 -22.74
C ASP A 237 11.41 -3.76 -21.76
N GLY A 238 11.26 -4.01 -20.44
CA GLY A 238 11.45 -3.05 -19.37
C GLY A 238 10.25 -2.15 -19.09
N SER A 239 9.19 -2.22 -19.90
CA SER A 239 7.95 -1.49 -19.64
C SER A 239 7.20 -2.01 -18.41
N LEU A 240 6.29 -1.20 -17.87
CA LEU A 240 5.48 -1.58 -16.72
C LEU A 240 4.02 -1.77 -17.15
N CYS A 241 3.39 -2.81 -16.63
CA CYS A 241 1.95 -3.02 -16.79
C CYS A 241 1.32 -3.47 -15.47
N GLY A 242 -0.02 -3.42 -15.42
CA GLY A 242 -0.80 -3.91 -14.29
C GLY A 242 -1.20 -5.38 -14.42
N ASP A 243 -2.07 -5.78 -13.51
CA ASP A 243 -2.68 -7.11 -13.49
C ASP A 243 -3.96 -7.18 -14.35
N VAL A 244 -4.46 -6.03 -14.82
CA VAL A 244 -5.66 -5.92 -15.66
C VAL A 244 -5.26 -5.63 -17.10
N GLU A 245 -5.91 -6.30 -18.07
CA GLU A 245 -5.81 -6.00 -19.49
C GLU A 245 -6.46 -4.63 -19.79
N VAL A 246 -5.67 -3.55 -19.60
CA VAL A 246 -6.16 -2.18 -19.51
C VAL A 246 -6.82 -1.68 -20.80
N ASP A 247 -6.31 -2.09 -21.96
CA ASP A 247 -6.79 -1.57 -23.24
C ASP A 247 -8.24 -1.95 -23.54
N VAL A 248 -8.66 -3.13 -23.13
CA VAL A 248 -10.06 -3.58 -23.23
C VAL A 248 -10.87 -3.11 -22.03
N ALA A 249 -10.29 -3.18 -20.81
CA ALA A 249 -10.97 -2.77 -19.60
C ALA A 249 -11.42 -1.30 -19.63
N LYS A 250 -10.60 -0.39 -20.18
CA LYS A 250 -10.93 1.06 -20.29
C LYS A 250 -12.13 1.37 -21.18
N GLU A 251 -12.48 0.49 -22.11
CA GLU A 251 -13.67 0.67 -22.95
C GLU A 251 -14.98 0.27 -22.21
N ARG A 252 -14.85 -0.43 -21.09
CA ARG A 252 -15.98 -0.96 -20.30
C ARG A 252 -16.14 -0.26 -18.96
N ALA A 253 -15.06 0.00 -18.26
CA ALA A 253 -15.06 0.66 -16.97
C ALA A 253 -15.56 2.12 -17.07
N SER A 254 -16.12 2.64 -15.96
CA SER A 254 -16.39 4.08 -15.83
C SER A 254 -15.12 4.83 -15.42
N MET A 255 -14.33 4.23 -14.55
CA MET A 255 -13.06 4.77 -14.06
C MET A 255 -12.03 3.65 -13.90
N ILE A 256 -10.75 3.94 -14.14
CA ILE A 256 -9.66 2.96 -14.02
C ILE A 256 -8.37 3.65 -13.56
N THR A 257 -7.58 2.98 -12.72
CA THR A 257 -6.23 3.43 -12.38
C THR A 257 -5.25 3.07 -13.49
N PRO A 258 -4.35 3.99 -13.90
CA PRO A 258 -3.26 3.66 -14.81
C PRO A 258 -2.14 2.90 -14.07
N VAL A 259 -1.39 2.09 -14.80
CA VAL A 259 -0.13 1.49 -14.32
C VAL A 259 0.97 1.81 -15.35
N PRO A 260 2.03 2.53 -14.94
CA PRO A 260 2.26 3.16 -13.63
C PRO A 260 1.44 4.45 -13.41
N GLY A 261 1.43 4.93 -12.15
CA GLY A 261 0.86 6.23 -11.80
C GLY A 261 -0.51 6.19 -11.11
N GLY A 262 -1.08 4.99 -10.91
CA GLY A 262 -2.30 4.77 -10.13
C GLY A 262 -2.00 4.55 -8.64
N VAL A 263 -2.07 3.30 -8.18
CA VAL A 263 -1.98 2.94 -6.76
C VAL A 263 -0.59 3.12 -6.16
N GLY A 264 0.48 2.78 -6.90
CA GLY A 264 1.85 2.79 -6.38
C GLY A 264 2.28 4.10 -5.69
N PRO A 265 2.06 5.29 -6.27
CA PRO A 265 2.36 6.57 -5.61
C PRO A 265 1.61 6.76 -4.30
N MET A 266 0.38 6.23 -4.18
CA MET A 266 -0.43 6.36 -2.96
C MET A 266 0.13 5.56 -1.79
N THR A 267 0.77 4.41 -2.05
CA THR A 267 1.45 3.63 -1.00
C THR A 267 2.49 4.47 -0.27
N ILE A 268 3.28 5.27 -1.02
CA ILE A 268 4.29 6.16 -0.44
C ILE A 268 3.63 7.29 0.36
N ALA A 269 2.62 7.95 -0.19
CA ALA A 269 1.93 9.03 0.50
C ALA A 269 1.31 8.54 1.82
N THR A 270 0.68 7.36 1.80
CA THR A 270 0.08 6.76 3.00
C THR A 270 1.12 6.37 4.05
N LEU A 271 2.30 5.87 3.62
CA LEU A 271 3.41 5.59 4.53
C LEU A 271 3.84 6.84 5.30
N LEU A 272 3.96 7.98 4.62
CA LEU A 272 4.30 9.25 5.27
C LEU A 272 3.21 9.71 6.23
N GLU A 273 1.93 9.57 5.87
CA GLU A 273 0.80 9.85 6.75
C GLU A 273 0.82 8.97 8.01
N ASN A 274 1.08 7.66 7.85
CA ASN A 274 1.21 6.75 8.97
C ASN A 274 2.40 7.11 9.87
N THR A 275 3.52 7.56 9.30
CA THR A 275 4.69 8.01 10.07
C THR A 275 4.37 9.25 10.92
N VAL A 276 3.68 10.24 10.36
CA VAL A 276 3.22 11.41 11.14
C VAL A 276 2.20 11.02 12.20
N HIS A 277 1.31 10.07 11.88
CA HIS A 277 0.36 9.55 12.85
C HIS A 277 1.08 8.82 13.99
N ALA A 278 2.08 7.97 13.69
CA ALA A 278 2.88 7.29 14.69
C ALA A 278 3.57 8.28 15.65
N ALA A 279 4.19 9.34 15.09
CA ALA A 279 4.77 10.41 15.89
C ALA A 279 3.76 11.07 16.83
N SER A 280 2.51 11.26 16.38
CA SER A 280 1.46 11.88 17.19
C SER A 280 0.94 11.02 18.36
N LEU A 281 1.28 9.74 18.39
CA LEU A 281 0.93 8.84 19.50
C LEU A 281 1.83 9.02 20.71
N HIS A 282 2.93 9.75 20.56
CA HIS A 282 3.94 10.01 21.59
C HIS A 282 3.97 11.47 22.08
N ASP A 283 3.07 12.32 21.58
CA ASP A 283 2.94 13.74 21.94
C ASP A 283 2.34 13.96 23.34
#